data_0dc90d14a04c05750534d7fb60e374de
#
_entry.id   0dc90d14a04c05750534d7fb60e374de
#
_cell.length_a   1.000
_cell.length_b   1.000
_cell.length_c   1.000
_cell.angle_alpha   90.00
_cell.angle_beta   90.00
_cell.angle_gamma   90.00
#
_symmetry.space_group_name_H-M   'P 1'
#
loop_
_entity.id
_entity.type
_entity.pdbx_description
1 polymer ?
#
loop_
_entity_poly.entity_id
_entity_poly.type
_entity_poly.pdbx_seq_one_letter_code
_entity_poly.pdbx_strand_id
1 'polypeptide(L)'
;MNMKNREPSFNGELNLLPVNQINEEYRQDNFLFDSEECAKILDYKEFFECKFTKITFTKHIRRAMFTDVIFENCDFSNIDMRECVFHRVIFRKCRLTGTDFTRGTFEDVLVEKTQAQYACFSSSKIKNSGFIDDVLSDTGFSMCKIDNMATEECDFKRAEFYDTKLKNLDFTRCNISNIVVEANDIKGVIVNEEQAIAFAKLLGIVVKW
;
A
#
# COMPACT_ATOMS: atom_id res chain seq x y z
N MET A 1 -9.81 -2.92 13.63
CA MET A 1 -8.86 -4.05 13.66
C MET A 1 -7.67 -3.69 14.54
N ASN A 2 -7.20 -4.57 15.43
CA ASN A 2 -6.05 -4.23 16.28
C ASN A 2 -4.75 -4.58 15.53
N MET A 3 -4.15 -3.61 14.85
CA MET A 3 -2.90 -3.74 14.07
C MET A 3 -1.64 -3.81 14.97
N LYS A 4 -1.76 -3.52 16.29
CA LYS A 4 -0.60 -3.39 17.19
C LYS A 4 0.30 -4.61 17.32
N ASN A 5 -0.19 -5.82 17.03
CA ASN A 5 0.63 -7.05 17.14
C ASN A 5 1.38 -7.41 15.85
N ARG A 6 1.38 -6.52 14.87
CA ARG A 6 1.91 -6.77 13.52
C ARG A 6 2.87 -5.68 13.04
N GLU A 7 3.25 -4.78 13.93
CA GLU A 7 4.25 -3.76 13.62
C GLU A 7 5.64 -4.41 13.45
N PRO A 8 6.51 -3.79 12.64
CA PRO A 8 7.91 -4.19 12.54
C PRO A 8 8.57 -4.27 13.91
N SER A 9 9.34 -5.30 14.14
CA SER A 9 10.12 -5.48 15.36
C SER A 9 11.62 -5.38 15.04
N PHE A 10 12.39 -4.77 15.92
CA PHE A 10 13.84 -4.61 15.75
C PHE A 10 14.54 -5.25 16.93
N ASN A 11 15.50 -6.15 16.68
CA ASN A 11 16.23 -6.88 17.70
C ASN A 11 17.48 -6.15 18.21
N GLY A 12 17.51 -4.83 18.17
CA GLY A 12 18.64 -4.02 18.63
C GLY A 12 18.61 -2.60 18.08
N GLU A 13 19.74 -1.91 18.24
CA GLU A 13 19.95 -0.60 17.64
C GLU A 13 20.27 -0.74 16.17
N LEU A 14 19.68 0.14 15.32
CA LEU A 14 19.96 0.17 13.90
C LEU A 14 21.27 0.91 13.62
N ASN A 15 22.09 0.35 12.75
CA ASN A 15 23.35 0.95 12.32
C ASN A 15 23.08 1.99 11.21
N LEU A 16 23.55 3.21 11.40
CA LEU A 16 23.44 4.23 10.34
C LEU A 16 24.33 3.84 9.15
N LEU A 17 23.73 3.75 7.97
CA LEU A 17 24.43 3.47 6.72
C LEU A 17 23.90 4.43 5.63
N PRO A 18 24.77 5.16 4.90
CA PRO A 18 24.35 5.91 3.72
C PRO A 18 23.70 4.99 2.69
N VAL A 19 22.53 5.37 2.17
CA VAL A 19 21.75 4.51 1.25
C VAL A 19 22.55 4.15 -0.03
N ASN A 20 23.47 5.03 -0.46
CA ASN A 20 24.33 4.77 -1.59
C ASN A 20 25.52 3.83 -1.27
N GLN A 21 25.67 3.43 -0.01
CA GLN A 21 26.63 2.40 0.42
C GLN A 21 25.99 1.01 0.55
N ILE A 22 24.70 0.85 0.27
CA ILE A 22 24.11 -0.48 0.09
C ILE A 22 25.00 -1.27 -0.86
N ASN A 23 25.58 -2.35 -0.35
CA ASN A 23 26.58 -3.15 -1.05
C ASN A 23 25.94 -4.16 -2.04
N GLU A 24 26.77 -4.97 -2.70
CA GLU A 24 26.32 -6.02 -3.63
C GLU A 24 25.69 -7.22 -2.92
N GLU A 25 25.81 -7.31 -1.58
CA GLU A 25 25.20 -8.40 -0.84
C GLU A 25 23.69 -8.42 -1.08
N TYR A 26 23.15 -9.64 -1.16
CA TYR A 26 21.74 -9.87 -1.40
C TYR A 26 20.87 -9.32 -0.27
N ARG A 27 21.34 -9.44 0.98
CA ARG A 27 20.59 -9.08 2.18
C ARG A 27 21.26 -7.94 2.96
N GLN A 28 20.43 -7.05 3.46
CA GLN A 28 20.80 -5.91 4.30
C GLN A 28 20.04 -6.01 5.63
N ASP A 29 20.74 -6.07 6.75
CA ASP A 29 20.15 -6.29 8.06
C ASP A 29 20.50 -5.19 9.06
N ASN A 30 19.50 -4.74 9.85
CA ASN A 30 19.68 -3.83 10.98
C ASN A 30 20.26 -2.46 10.61
N PHE A 31 19.83 -1.89 9.47
CA PHE A 31 20.30 -0.59 9.03
C PHE A 31 19.25 0.52 9.16
N LEU A 32 19.71 1.70 9.54
CA LEU A 32 19.03 2.97 9.37
C LEU A 32 19.62 3.71 8.16
N PHE A 33 18.79 4.02 7.18
CA PHE A 33 19.10 4.87 6.04
C PHE A 33 18.36 6.19 6.23
N ASP A 34 19.07 7.32 6.17
CA ASP A 34 18.47 8.63 6.47
C ASP A 34 18.90 9.73 5.52
N SER A 35 17.92 10.54 5.11
CA SER A 35 18.06 11.85 4.46
C SER A 35 18.92 11.88 3.20
N GLU A 36 18.73 10.93 2.28
CA GLU A 36 19.51 10.80 1.05
C GLU A 36 18.65 10.54 -0.19
N GLU A 37 19.25 10.72 -1.36
CA GLU A 37 18.72 10.19 -2.62
C GLU A 37 19.31 8.81 -2.89
N CYS A 38 18.46 7.81 -3.10
CA CYS A 38 18.85 6.48 -3.51
C CYS A 38 18.84 6.36 -5.04
N ALA A 39 20.01 6.47 -5.66
CA ALA A 39 20.20 6.32 -7.11
C ALA A 39 20.61 4.89 -7.51
N LYS A 40 20.42 3.91 -6.62
CA LYS A 40 20.73 2.49 -6.86
C LYS A 40 19.50 1.71 -7.31
N ILE A 41 19.75 0.73 -8.17
CA ILE A 41 18.80 -0.33 -8.48
C ILE A 41 18.86 -1.32 -7.30
N LEU A 42 17.69 -1.59 -6.71
CA LEU A 42 17.58 -2.48 -5.56
C LEU A 42 16.78 -3.76 -5.90
N ASP A 43 16.83 -4.18 -7.17
CA ASP A 43 16.15 -5.40 -7.61
C ASP A 43 16.70 -6.63 -6.87
N TYR A 44 15.79 -7.53 -6.46
CA TYR A 44 16.09 -8.79 -5.78
C TYR A 44 16.82 -8.64 -4.42
N LYS A 45 16.88 -7.44 -3.84
CA LYS A 45 17.47 -7.25 -2.51
C LYS A 45 16.51 -7.69 -1.41
N GLU A 46 17.06 -8.15 -0.29
CA GLU A 46 16.34 -8.36 0.95
C GLU A 46 16.74 -7.31 1.98
N PHE A 47 15.74 -6.72 2.61
CA PHE A 47 15.91 -5.80 3.74
C PHE A 47 15.20 -6.39 4.94
N PHE A 48 15.92 -6.61 6.03
CA PHE A 48 15.41 -7.17 7.25
C PHE A 48 15.74 -6.27 8.45
N GLU A 49 14.71 -5.94 9.25
CA GLU A 49 14.88 -5.03 10.39
C GLU A 49 15.54 -3.70 10.00
N CYS A 50 15.08 -3.07 8.91
CA CYS A 50 15.63 -1.82 8.41
C CYS A 50 14.66 -0.66 8.56
N LYS A 51 15.19 0.55 8.71
CA LYS A 51 14.42 1.79 8.65
C LYS A 51 14.98 2.71 7.57
N PHE A 52 14.08 3.24 6.73
CA PHE A 52 14.36 4.24 5.73
C PHE A 52 13.64 5.53 6.14
N THR A 53 14.38 6.63 6.29
CA THR A 53 13.82 7.91 6.70
C THR A 53 14.22 8.99 5.71
N LYS A 54 13.24 9.70 5.14
CA LYS A 54 13.46 10.81 4.19
C LYS A 54 14.34 10.41 2.99
N ILE A 55 14.16 9.20 2.48
CA ILE A 55 14.86 8.73 1.28
C ILE A 55 14.02 9.04 0.05
N THR A 56 14.64 9.60 -0.99
CA THR A 56 14.06 9.72 -2.32
C THR A 56 14.62 8.63 -3.22
N PHE A 57 13.77 7.72 -3.68
CA PHE A 57 14.20 6.67 -4.61
C PHE A 57 14.06 7.14 -6.05
N THR A 58 15.09 6.93 -6.88
CA THR A 58 15.10 7.37 -8.28
C THR A 58 15.29 6.23 -9.28
N LYS A 59 15.45 5.00 -8.79
CA LYS A 59 15.57 3.78 -9.59
C LYS A 59 14.58 2.72 -9.14
N HIS A 60 14.32 1.78 -10.03
CA HIS A 60 13.38 0.68 -9.74
C HIS A 60 13.88 -0.24 -8.62
N ILE A 61 12.89 -0.88 -7.96
CA ILE A 61 13.09 -1.80 -6.83
C ILE A 61 12.16 -2.99 -7.08
N ARG A 62 12.51 -3.87 -8.02
CA ARG A 62 11.65 -5.00 -8.40
C ARG A 62 12.04 -6.28 -7.69
N ARG A 63 11.04 -7.09 -7.32
CA ARG A 63 11.25 -8.40 -6.69
C ARG A 63 12.10 -8.33 -5.42
N ALA A 64 12.13 -7.19 -4.77
CA ALA A 64 12.79 -7.03 -3.49
C ALA A 64 11.89 -7.54 -2.36
N MET A 65 12.48 -7.94 -1.25
CA MET A 65 11.79 -8.39 -0.05
C MET A 65 12.07 -7.45 1.12
N PHE A 66 11.03 -7.04 1.79
CA PHE A 66 11.09 -6.18 2.97
C PHE A 66 10.40 -6.89 4.13
N THR A 67 11.15 -7.20 5.18
CA THR A 67 10.63 -7.85 6.38
C THR A 67 11.04 -7.03 7.60
N ASP A 68 10.06 -6.67 8.44
CA ASP A 68 10.26 -5.79 9.59
C ASP A 68 10.90 -4.44 9.19
N VAL A 69 10.27 -3.75 8.23
CA VAL A 69 10.82 -2.50 7.66
C VAL A 69 9.86 -1.33 7.89
N ILE A 70 10.44 -0.17 8.22
CA ILE A 70 9.71 1.10 8.28
C ILE A 70 10.24 2.04 7.20
N PHE A 71 9.35 2.54 6.34
CA PHE A 71 9.58 3.67 5.46
C PHE A 71 8.87 4.90 6.05
N GLU A 72 9.63 5.93 6.40
CA GLU A 72 9.10 7.15 7.01
C GLU A 72 9.51 8.39 6.22
N ASN A 73 8.54 9.17 5.76
CA ASN A 73 8.74 10.36 4.92
C ASN A 73 9.55 10.08 3.63
N CYS A 74 9.43 8.87 3.06
CA CYS A 74 10.14 8.50 1.83
C CYS A 74 9.34 8.84 0.58
N ASP A 75 10.04 9.09 -0.52
CA ASP A 75 9.46 9.35 -1.84
C ASP A 75 9.76 8.21 -2.82
N PHE A 76 8.71 7.52 -3.27
CA PHE A 76 8.72 6.46 -4.27
C PHE A 76 7.95 6.87 -5.54
N SER A 77 7.73 8.16 -5.76
CA SER A 77 6.90 8.62 -6.87
C SER A 77 7.39 8.07 -8.20
N ASN A 78 6.49 7.41 -8.94
CA ASN A 78 6.73 6.77 -10.23
C ASN A 78 7.80 5.65 -10.22
N ILE A 79 8.06 5.05 -9.07
CA ILE A 79 9.01 3.94 -8.94
C ILE A 79 8.33 2.60 -9.32
N ASP A 80 9.04 1.79 -10.08
CA ASP A 80 8.66 0.40 -10.39
C ASP A 80 9.08 -0.50 -9.22
N MET A 81 8.07 -0.95 -8.43
CA MET A 81 8.21 -1.89 -7.31
C MET A 81 7.44 -3.19 -7.57
N ARG A 82 7.33 -3.58 -8.82
CA ARG A 82 6.59 -4.81 -9.19
C ARG A 82 7.18 -6.06 -8.57
N GLU A 83 6.28 -6.97 -8.18
CA GLU A 83 6.62 -8.27 -7.63
C GLU A 83 7.40 -8.20 -6.30
N CYS A 84 7.39 -7.06 -5.61
CA CYS A 84 7.98 -6.95 -4.28
C CYS A 84 7.14 -7.68 -3.22
N VAL A 85 7.81 -8.12 -2.16
CA VAL A 85 7.18 -8.76 -1.01
C VAL A 85 7.41 -7.90 0.23
N PHE A 86 6.31 -7.56 0.90
CA PHE A 86 6.30 -6.78 2.13
C PHE A 86 5.67 -7.61 3.25
N HIS A 87 6.42 -7.86 4.31
CA HIS A 87 5.97 -8.58 5.48
C HIS A 87 6.30 -7.80 6.76
N ARG A 88 5.29 -7.41 7.54
CA ARG A 88 5.40 -6.49 8.67
C ARG A 88 6.13 -5.20 8.29
N VAL A 89 5.51 -4.44 7.36
CA VAL A 89 6.07 -3.20 6.83
C VAL A 89 5.15 -2.02 7.12
N ILE A 90 5.73 -0.87 7.45
CA ILE A 90 5.00 0.39 7.59
C ILE A 90 5.49 1.39 6.54
N PHE A 91 4.54 1.95 5.77
CA PHE A 91 4.73 3.15 4.98
C PHE A 91 4.05 4.31 5.70
N ARG A 92 4.84 5.19 6.31
CA ARG A 92 4.34 6.33 7.08
C ARG A 92 4.72 7.65 6.44
N LYS A 93 3.70 8.49 6.14
CA LYS A 93 3.90 9.81 5.53
C LYS A 93 4.76 9.76 4.25
N CYS A 94 4.62 8.69 3.49
CA CYS A 94 5.36 8.49 2.24
C CYS A 94 4.64 9.14 1.06
N ARG A 95 5.35 9.28 -0.04
CA ARG A 95 4.81 9.60 -1.34
C ARG A 95 4.96 8.38 -2.24
N LEU A 96 3.83 7.80 -2.64
CA LEU A 96 3.72 6.62 -3.50
C LEU A 96 2.99 6.98 -4.82
N THR A 97 2.93 8.26 -5.19
CA THR A 97 2.19 8.72 -6.37
C THR A 97 2.73 8.06 -7.64
N GLY A 98 1.87 7.31 -8.34
CA GLY A 98 2.25 6.60 -9.56
C GLY A 98 3.20 5.42 -9.36
N THR A 99 3.44 4.98 -8.12
CA THR A 99 4.26 3.79 -7.83
C THR A 99 3.57 2.53 -8.35
N ASP A 100 4.32 1.68 -9.05
CA ASP A 100 3.82 0.41 -9.58
C ASP A 100 4.16 -0.76 -8.64
N PHE A 101 3.16 -1.25 -7.92
CA PHE A 101 3.24 -2.42 -7.04
C PHE A 101 2.61 -3.68 -7.66
N THR A 102 2.37 -3.69 -8.96
CA THR A 102 1.71 -4.81 -9.64
C THR A 102 2.32 -6.16 -9.27
N ARG A 103 1.47 -7.14 -8.96
CA ARG A 103 1.82 -8.48 -8.49
C ARG A 103 2.61 -8.51 -7.18
N GLY A 104 2.54 -7.45 -6.37
CA GLY A 104 3.13 -7.40 -5.04
C GLY A 104 2.44 -8.33 -4.04
N THR A 105 3.13 -8.64 -2.95
CA THR A 105 2.57 -9.33 -1.80
C THR A 105 2.70 -8.45 -0.56
N PHE A 106 1.57 -8.17 0.07
CA PHE A 106 1.46 -7.32 1.26
C PHE A 106 0.85 -8.14 2.39
N GLU A 107 1.66 -8.55 3.36
CA GLU A 107 1.20 -9.25 4.55
C GLU A 107 1.61 -8.50 5.81
N ASP A 108 0.60 -8.17 6.64
CA ASP A 108 0.77 -7.36 7.85
C ASP A 108 1.40 -5.98 7.54
N VAL A 109 0.90 -5.31 6.49
CA VAL A 109 1.40 -4.00 6.03
C VAL A 109 0.46 -2.89 6.48
N LEU A 110 1.03 -1.79 7.00
CA LEU A 110 0.31 -0.56 7.30
C LEU A 110 0.80 0.56 6.38
N VAL A 111 -0.14 1.18 5.68
CA VAL A 111 0.07 2.44 4.96
C VAL A 111 -0.68 3.52 5.73
N GLU A 112 -0.01 4.59 6.11
CA GLU A 112 -0.65 5.64 6.90
C GLU A 112 -0.15 7.05 6.53
N LYS A 113 -1.10 7.98 6.39
CA LYS A 113 -0.85 9.40 6.07
C LYS A 113 -0.02 9.58 4.79
N THR A 114 -0.30 8.76 3.80
CA THR A 114 0.51 8.61 2.59
C THR A 114 -0.23 9.14 1.35
N GLN A 115 0.51 9.71 0.41
CA GLN A 115 0.01 10.16 -0.88
C GLN A 115 0.27 9.06 -1.92
N ALA A 116 -0.78 8.33 -2.33
CA ALA A 116 -0.67 7.19 -3.23
C ALA A 116 -1.57 7.31 -4.48
N GLN A 117 -1.88 8.55 -4.89
CA GLN A 117 -2.66 8.78 -6.12
C GLN A 117 -1.98 8.09 -7.31
N TYR A 118 -2.77 7.48 -8.19
CA TYR A 118 -2.30 6.77 -9.38
C TYR A 118 -1.37 5.57 -9.10
N ALA A 119 -1.20 5.15 -7.85
CA ALA A 119 -0.45 3.93 -7.55
C ALA A 119 -1.19 2.70 -8.09
N CYS A 120 -0.45 1.67 -8.49
CA CYS A 120 -1.02 0.45 -9.04
C CYS A 120 -0.69 -0.76 -8.15
N PHE A 121 -1.71 -1.33 -7.53
CA PHE A 121 -1.64 -2.58 -6.77
C PHE A 121 -2.23 -3.78 -7.54
N SER A 122 -2.49 -3.64 -8.83
CA SER A 122 -3.19 -4.67 -9.61
C SER A 122 -2.53 -6.05 -9.52
N SER A 123 -3.36 -7.09 -9.46
CA SER A 123 -2.93 -8.49 -9.34
C SER A 123 -2.15 -8.82 -8.06
N SER A 124 -2.18 -7.96 -7.06
CA SER A 124 -1.47 -8.16 -5.79
C SER A 124 -2.23 -9.01 -4.79
N LYS A 125 -1.50 -9.55 -3.82
CA LYS A 125 -2.05 -10.23 -2.65
C LYS A 125 -1.94 -9.30 -1.45
N ILE A 126 -3.07 -8.96 -0.83
CA ILE A 126 -3.15 -8.07 0.32
C ILE A 126 -3.79 -8.84 1.47
N LYS A 127 -3.03 -9.08 2.52
CA LYS A 127 -3.48 -9.86 3.68
C LYS A 127 -3.18 -9.14 4.98
N ASN A 128 -4.19 -9.07 5.87
CA ASN A 128 -4.05 -8.45 7.19
C ASN A 128 -3.43 -7.05 7.16
N SER A 129 -3.70 -6.27 6.15
CA SER A 129 -3.07 -4.98 5.90
C SER A 129 -4.06 -3.83 6.07
N GLY A 130 -3.57 -2.60 6.17
CA GLY A 130 -4.44 -1.44 6.36
C GLY A 130 -3.95 -0.19 5.65
N PHE A 131 -4.92 0.65 5.26
CA PHE A 131 -4.74 1.98 4.74
C PHE A 131 -5.47 2.95 5.68
N ILE A 132 -4.76 3.93 6.23
CA ILE A 132 -5.29 4.85 7.24
C ILE A 132 -4.87 6.29 6.92
N ASP A 133 -5.86 7.17 6.73
CA ASP A 133 -5.64 8.59 6.44
C ASP A 133 -4.78 8.80 5.17
N ASP A 134 -5.09 7.99 4.12
CA ASP A 134 -4.33 7.95 2.87
C ASP A 134 -5.10 8.56 1.70
N VAL A 135 -4.39 9.15 0.74
CA VAL A 135 -4.95 9.60 -0.52
C VAL A 135 -4.68 8.55 -1.60
N LEU A 136 -5.74 7.80 -1.94
CA LEU A 136 -5.73 6.66 -2.86
C LEU A 136 -6.61 6.93 -4.10
N SER A 137 -6.79 8.19 -4.47
CA SER A 137 -7.58 8.54 -5.64
C SER A 137 -6.91 8.07 -6.92
N ASP A 138 -7.72 7.57 -7.87
CA ASP A 138 -7.26 7.02 -9.15
C ASP A 138 -6.30 5.82 -9.02
N THR A 139 -6.36 5.09 -7.91
CA THR A 139 -5.47 3.95 -7.60
C THR A 139 -6.04 2.66 -8.19
N GLY A 140 -5.17 1.81 -8.76
CA GLY A 140 -5.56 0.51 -9.33
C GLY A 140 -5.46 -0.63 -8.30
N PHE A 141 -6.59 -1.28 -8.00
CA PHE A 141 -6.67 -2.51 -7.19
C PHE A 141 -7.32 -3.66 -7.98
N SER A 142 -7.24 -3.62 -9.30
CA SER A 142 -7.88 -4.63 -10.15
C SER A 142 -7.22 -6.00 -10.00
N MET A 143 -8.03 -7.07 -10.03
CA MET A 143 -7.59 -8.48 -9.91
C MET A 143 -6.82 -8.77 -8.60
N CYS A 144 -7.04 -7.99 -7.54
CA CYS A 144 -6.40 -8.22 -6.26
C CYS A 144 -7.06 -9.38 -5.48
N LYS A 145 -6.24 -10.09 -4.71
CA LYS A 145 -6.69 -11.03 -3.69
C LYS A 145 -6.57 -10.38 -2.33
N ILE A 146 -7.71 -9.96 -1.78
CA ILE A 146 -7.77 -9.25 -0.50
C ILE A 146 -8.29 -10.22 0.57
N ASP A 147 -7.52 -10.40 1.63
CA ASP A 147 -7.89 -11.13 2.83
C ASP A 147 -7.64 -10.26 4.06
N ASN A 148 -8.72 -9.69 4.61
CA ASN A 148 -8.68 -8.81 5.77
C ASN A 148 -7.85 -7.52 5.55
N MET A 149 -8.42 -6.58 4.82
CA MET A 149 -7.87 -5.21 4.64
C MET A 149 -8.72 -4.21 5.43
N ALA A 150 -8.06 -3.42 6.28
CA ALA A 150 -8.68 -2.28 6.96
C ALA A 150 -8.60 -1.02 6.08
N THR A 151 -9.65 -0.19 6.13
CA THR A 151 -9.67 1.11 5.46
C THR A 151 -10.27 2.14 6.42
N GLU A 152 -9.57 3.23 6.68
CA GLU A 152 -10.03 4.26 7.61
C GLU A 152 -9.61 5.65 7.14
N GLU A 153 -10.57 6.58 7.03
CA GLU A 153 -10.36 7.97 6.62
C GLU A 153 -9.61 8.15 5.27
N CYS A 154 -9.77 7.19 4.34
CA CYS A 154 -9.07 7.20 3.07
C CYS A 154 -9.89 7.85 1.94
N ASP A 155 -9.20 8.46 0.97
CA ASP A 155 -9.79 8.95 -0.28
C ASP A 155 -9.56 7.95 -1.43
N PHE A 156 -10.54 7.08 -1.70
CA PHE A 156 -10.58 6.14 -2.82
C PHE A 156 -11.34 6.70 -4.04
N LYS A 157 -11.47 8.00 -4.17
CA LYS A 157 -12.16 8.59 -5.31
C LYS A 157 -11.61 8.08 -6.63
N ARG A 158 -12.47 7.50 -7.49
CA ARG A 158 -12.12 6.88 -8.77
C ARG A 158 -11.11 5.71 -8.69
N ALA A 159 -10.92 5.11 -7.52
CA ALA A 159 -10.13 3.90 -7.42
C ALA A 159 -10.81 2.74 -8.17
N GLU A 160 -10.01 1.86 -8.77
CA GLU A 160 -10.46 0.76 -9.61
C GLU A 160 -10.29 -0.59 -8.90
N PHE A 161 -11.42 -1.30 -8.69
CA PHE A 161 -11.45 -2.63 -8.07
C PHE A 161 -12.04 -3.70 -9.01
N TYR A 162 -11.79 -3.57 -10.30
CA TYR A 162 -12.26 -4.53 -11.29
C TYR A 162 -11.76 -5.95 -10.96
N ASP A 163 -12.66 -6.96 -10.97
CA ASP A 163 -12.37 -8.36 -10.60
C ASP A 163 -11.68 -8.50 -9.22
N THR A 164 -12.15 -7.71 -8.25
CA THR A 164 -11.63 -7.70 -6.87
C THR A 164 -12.77 -7.75 -5.88
N LYS A 165 -12.83 -8.82 -5.07
CA LYS A 165 -13.92 -9.02 -4.09
C LYS A 165 -13.76 -8.06 -2.92
N LEU A 166 -14.82 -7.25 -2.67
CA LEU A 166 -14.84 -6.25 -1.61
C LEU A 166 -15.52 -6.76 -0.31
N LYS A 167 -15.72 -8.06 -0.21
CA LYS A 167 -16.38 -8.67 0.96
C LYS A 167 -15.66 -8.29 2.26
N ASN A 168 -16.44 -7.79 3.22
CA ASN A 168 -15.98 -7.33 4.54
C ASN A 168 -15.08 -6.08 4.53
N LEU A 169 -14.84 -5.43 3.39
CA LEU A 169 -14.20 -4.11 3.39
C LEU A 169 -15.20 -3.07 3.90
N ASP A 170 -14.75 -2.27 4.87
CA ASP A 170 -15.55 -1.21 5.48
C ASP A 170 -15.12 0.15 4.92
N PHE A 171 -15.92 0.72 4.03
CA PHE A 171 -15.71 2.04 3.44
C PHE A 171 -16.52 3.15 4.12
N THR A 172 -17.21 2.86 5.23
CA THR A 172 -18.15 3.82 5.86
C THR A 172 -17.54 5.19 6.16
N ARG A 173 -16.25 5.25 6.43
CA ARG A 173 -15.49 6.48 6.73
C ARG A 173 -14.57 6.93 5.58
N CYS A 174 -14.70 6.34 4.40
CA CYS A 174 -13.86 6.64 3.24
C CYS A 174 -14.64 7.40 2.16
N ASN A 175 -13.94 8.17 1.34
CA ASN A 175 -14.51 8.70 0.11
C ASN A 175 -14.37 7.67 -1.01
N ILE A 176 -15.49 7.14 -1.50
CA ILE A 176 -15.53 6.18 -2.64
C ILE A 176 -16.25 6.77 -3.86
N SER A 177 -16.24 8.09 -4.02
CA SER A 177 -16.91 8.76 -5.12
C SER A 177 -16.37 8.27 -6.48
N ASN A 178 -17.27 7.81 -7.35
CA ASN A 178 -16.94 7.30 -8.68
C ASN A 178 -15.97 6.09 -8.67
N ILE A 179 -15.99 5.28 -7.62
CA ILE A 179 -15.27 4.01 -7.57
C ILE A 179 -15.68 3.11 -8.73
N VAL A 180 -14.74 2.41 -9.32
CA VAL A 180 -14.99 1.45 -10.43
C VAL A 180 -15.01 0.04 -9.88
N VAL A 181 -16.17 -0.61 -9.93
CA VAL A 181 -16.40 -1.96 -9.39
C VAL A 181 -17.38 -2.72 -10.27
N GLU A 182 -17.34 -4.05 -10.21
CA GLU A 182 -18.37 -4.89 -10.81
C GLU A 182 -19.46 -5.26 -9.80
N ALA A 183 -20.68 -5.45 -10.30
CA ALA A 183 -21.84 -5.80 -9.48
C ALA A 183 -21.65 -7.06 -8.61
N ASN A 184 -20.87 -8.01 -9.10
CA ASN A 184 -20.58 -9.25 -8.37
C ASN A 184 -19.51 -9.08 -7.28
N ASP A 185 -18.72 -8.02 -7.33
CA ASP A 185 -17.58 -7.80 -6.44
C ASP A 185 -17.96 -7.05 -5.16
N ILE A 186 -19.09 -6.31 -5.19
CA ILE A 186 -19.59 -5.54 -4.03
C ILE A 186 -20.33 -6.39 -2.98
N LYS A 187 -20.50 -7.69 -3.19
CA LYS A 187 -21.22 -8.53 -2.22
C LYS A 187 -20.53 -8.57 -0.87
N GLY A 188 -21.24 -8.08 0.17
CA GLY A 188 -20.74 -8.04 1.54
C GLY A 188 -19.78 -6.91 1.85
N VAL A 189 -19.67 -5.89 0.98
CA VAL A 189 -19.01 -4.62 1.30
C VAL A 189 -19.82 -3.88 2.37
N ILE A 190 -19.14 -3.15 3.24
CA ILE A 190 -19.75 -2.35 4.30
C ILE A 190 -19.65 -0.88 3.89
N VAL A 191 -20.81 -0.20 3.84
CA VAL A 191 -20.93 1.18 3.36
C VAL A 191 -21.96 1.97 4.17
N ASN A 192 -21.90 3.29 4.13
CA ASN A 192 -22.92 4.16 4.70
C ASN A 192 -24.11 4.36 3.73
N GLU A 193 -25.13 5.08 4.16
CA GLU A 193 -26.39 5.29 3.39
C GLU A 193 -26.14 5.98 2.05
N GLU A 194 -25.32 7.03 2.00
CA GLU A 194 -25.03 7.77 0.77
C GLU A 194 -24.28 6.89 -0.24
N GLN A 195 -23.32 6.12 0.25
CA GLN A 195 -22.55 5.17 -0.56
C GLN A 195 -23.43 4.03 -1.08
N ALA A 196 -24.39 3.55 -0.27
CA ALA A 196 -25.35 2.53 -0.70
C ALA A 196 -26.21 3.01 -1.86
N ILE A 197 -26.65 4.28 -1.84
CA ILE A 197 -27.37 4.90 -2.95
C ILE A 197 -26.50 4.99 -4.21
N ALA A 198 -25.23 5.31 -4.08
CA ALA A 198 -24.31 5.34 -5.21
C ALA A 198 -24.15 3.95 -5.85
N PHE A 199 -24.01 2.89 -5.04
CA PHE A 199 -23.97 1.50 -5.52
C PHE A 199 -25.31 1.05 -6.14
N ALA A 200 -26.46 1.46 -5.59
CA ALA A 200 -27.75 1.19 -6.19
C ALA A 200 -27.85 1.75 -7.62
N LYS A 201 -27.35 2.97 -7.85
CA LYS A 201 -27.29 3.57 -9.19
C LYS A 201 -26.38 2.80 -10.14
N LEU A 202 -25.23 2.31 -9.67
CA LEU A 202 -24.32 1.44 -10.43
C LEU A 202 -25.03 0.16 -10.90
N LEU A 203 -25.96 -0.37 -10.09
CA LEU A 203 -26.77 -1.56 -10.42
C LEU A 203 -27.99 -1.21 -11.31
N GLY A 204 -28.13 0.04 -11.78
CA GLY A 204 -29.25 0.50 -12.61
C GLY A 204 -30.53 0.78 -11.82
N ILE A 205 -30.49 0.82 -10.50
CA ILE A 205 -31.64 1.13 -9.65
C ILE A 205 -31.91 2.65 -9.65
N VAL A 206 -33.15 3.04 -9.89
CA VAL A 206 -33.58 4.43 -9.82
C VAL A 206 -34.03 4.76 -8.40
N VAL A 207 -33.27 5.58 -7.70
CA VAL A 207 -33.61 6.07 -6.37
C VAL A 207 -34.37 7.40 -6.51
N LYS A 208 -35.58 7.47 -5.92
CA LYS A 208 -36.39 8.69 -5.82
C LYS A 208 -36.43 9.15 -4.35
N TRP A 209 -36.38 10.44 -4.15
CA TRP A 209 -36.45 11.11 -2.83
C TRP A 209 -37.87 11.56 -2.53
#